data_1d66b8cac56619f993d633b0c67552c8
#
_entry.id   1d66b8cac56619f993d633b0c67552c8
#
_cell.length_a   1.000
_cell.length_b   1.000
_cell.length_c   1.000
_cell.angle_alpha   90.00
_cell.angle_beta   90.00
_cell.angle_gamma   90.00
#
_symmetry.space_group_name_H-M   'P 1'
#
loop_
_entity.id
_entity.type
_entity.pdbx_description
1 polymer ?
#
loop_
_entity_poly.entity_id
_entity_poly.type
_entity_poly.pdbx_seq_one_letter_code
_entity_poly.pdbx_strand_id
1 'polypeptide(L)'
;MKWSMPHFDYKGPVCNMGSFNEHCAFGFWKQSLLEKSAFPDEKTAMGSFGRITSIADLPDNATIKKLIVQAIDLNERGIKLPKVKSTVERAELVVPAVLLEALAGNVAAAETFQSFPYSKKKDYAVWISEAKGDATRDKRLTTAIEWLAEGKARNWKYENC
;
A
#
# COMPACT_ATOMS: atom_id res chain seq x y z
N MET A 1 -8.57 14.60 9.95
CA MET A 1 -7.66 13.54 10.45
C MET A 1 -7.80 12.29 9.58
N LYS A 2 -6.70 11.64 9.19
CA LYS A 2 -6.69 10.36 8.47
C LYS A 2 -5.75 9.42 9.23
N TRP A 3 -6.15 8.18 9.44
CA TRP A 3 -5.38 7.18 10.20
C TRP A 3 -4.93 7.66 11.59
N SER A 4 -5.81 8.37 12.30
CA SER A 4 -5.55 8.98 13.61
C SER A 4 -4.40 10.01 13.64
N MET A 5 -3.97 10.52 12.48
CA MET A 5 -2.90 11.51 12.35
C MET A 5 -3.45 12.83 11.78
N PRO A 6 -2.93 14.00 12.21
CA PRO A 6 -3.21 15.27 11.58
C PRO A 6 -2.71 15.29 10.12
N HIS A 7 -3.59 15.65 9.20
CA HIS A 7 -3.28 15.89 7.80
C HIS A 7 -3.68 17.30 7.43
N PHE A 8 -2.84 17.97 6.69
CA PHE A 8 -3.04 19.34 6.20
C PHE A 8 -3.21 19.27 4.68
N ASP A 9 -4.41 19.62 4.24
CA ASP A 9 -4.81 19.53 2.85
C ASP A 9 -5.13 20.94 2.30
N TYR A 10 -4.66 21.26 1.11
CA TYR A 10 -5.06 22.41 0.32
C TYR A 10 -5.05 22.03 -1.16
N LYS A 11 -6.22 21.96 -1.78
CA LYS A 11 -6.39 21.42 -3.15
C LYS A 11 -5.73 20.05 -3.36
N GLY A 12 -5.53 19.32 -2.24
CA GLY A 12 -4.86 18.03 -2.18
C GLY A 12 -3.95 17.94 -0.97
N PRO A 13 -3.38 16.77 -0.67
CA PRO A 13 -2.51 16.58 0.48
C PRO A 13 -1.24 17.44 0.39
N VAL A 14 -0.92 18.15 1.47
CA VAL A 14 0.28 19.00 1.61
C VAL A 14 1.28 18.30 2.52
N CYS A 15 0.95 18.17 3.80
CA CYS A 15 1.82 17.53 4.79
C CYS A 15 1.00 16.81 5.87
N ASN A 16 1.67 16.02 6.67
CA ASN A 16 1.08 15.30 7.79
C ASN A 16 2.04 15.22 8.96
N MET A 17 1.49 14.97 10.15
CA MET A 17 2.24 14.72 11.37
C MET A 17 1.83 13.39 11.96
N GLY A 18 2.80 12.67 12.53
CA GLY A 18 2.56 11.45 13.29
C GLY A 18 3.19 11.53 14.67
N SER A 19 2.50 11.01 15.67
CA SER A 19 3.04 10.89 17.03
C SER A 19 3.27 9.42 17.34
N PHE A 20 4.44 9.11 17.86
CA PHE A 20 4.87 7.79 18.32
C PHE A 20 5.32 7.89 19.77
N ASN A 21 5.58 6.76 20.43
CA ASN A 21 5.92 6.74 21.87
C ASN A 21 7.16 7.59 22.22
N GLU A 22 8.15 7.62 21.34
CA GLU A 22 9.44 8.27 21.64
C GLU A 22 9.83 9.36 20.63
N HIS A 23 9.02 9.64 19.63
CA HIS A 23 9.32 10.66 18.61
C HIS A 23 8.06 11.08 17.86
N CYS A 24 8.19 12.20 17.16
CA CYS A 24 7.22 12.62 16.15
C CYS A 24 7.80 12.41 14.73
N ALA A 25 6.91 12.37 13.76
CA ALA A 25 7.27 12.44 12.35
C ALA A 25 6.52 13.60 11.70
N PHE A 26 7.17 14.29 10.77
CA PHE A 26 6.56 15.32 9.94
C PHE A 26 6.91 15.03 8.48
N GLY A 27 5.92 14.96 7.62
CA GLY A 27 6.13 14.53 6.24
C GLY A 27 5.37 15.36 5.21
N PHE A 28 6.00 15.56 4.05
CA PHE A 28 5.39 16.15 2.86
C PHE A 28 4.97 15.07 1.88
N TRP A 29 3.73 15.13 1.39
CA TRP A 29 3.21 14.16 0.41
C TRP A 29 3.96 14.17 -0.92
N LYS A 30 4.46 15.33 -1.33
CA LYS A 30 5.20 15.50 -2.59
C LYS A 30 6.68 15.82 -2.35
N GLN A 31 7.28 15.27 -1.27
CA GLN A 31 8.67 15.55 -0.87
C GLN A 31 9.66 15.45 -2.02
N SER A 32 9.53 14.45 -2.91
CA SER A 32 10.46 14.26 -4.02
C SER A 32 10.46 15.37 -5.08
N LEU A 33 9.46 16.26 -5.03
CA LEU A 33 9.33 17.41 -5.91
C LEU A 33 9.70 18.73 -5.20
N LEU A 34 10.01 18.70 -3.93
CA LEU A 34 10.45 19.84 -3.13
C LEU A 34 11.98 19.96 -3.16
N GLU A 35 12.49 21.07 -2.65
CA GLU A 35 13.92 21.35 -2.58
C GLU A 35 14.66 20.30 -1.73
N LYS A 36 15.48 19.48 -2.38
CA LYS A 36 16.14 18.33 -1.73
C LYS A 36 17.09 18.72 -0.61
N SER A 37 17.77 19.88 -0.73
CA SER A 37 18.73 20.37 0.26
C SER A 37 18.12 20.66 1.64
N ALA A 38 16.79 20.78 1.72
CA ALA A 38 16.07 21.00 2.98
C ALA A 38 15.79 19.71 3.76
N PHE A 39 16.11 18.55 3.20
CA PHE A 39 15.84 17.25 3.84
C PHE A 39 17.14 16.51 4.13
N PRO A 40 17.19 15.73 5.24
CA PRO A 40 18.36 14.90 5.54
C PRO A 40 18.55 13.83 4.47
N ASP A 41 19.81 13.51 4.18
CA ASP A 41 20.17 12.49 3.18
C ASP A 41 19.79 11.08 3.64
N GLU A 42 19.83 10.80 4.93
CA GLU A 42 19.51 9.52 5.50
C GLU A 42 18.03 9.42 5.93
N LYS A 43 17.33 8.43 5.39
CA LYS A 43 15.97 8.07 5.82
C LYS A 43 16.02 7.13 7.01
N THR A 44 16.17 7.66 8.19
CA THR A 44 16.26 6.87 9.44
C THR A 44 14.93 6.58 10.10
N ALA A 45 13.84 7.23 9.66
CA ALA A 45 12.50 7.08 10.23
C ALA A 45 11.41 7.49 9.23
N MET A 46 10.14 7.33 9.63
CA MET A 46 9.00 7.86 8.86
C MET A 46 9.02 9.39 8.81
N GLY A 47 8.47 9.95 7.72
CA GLY A 47 8.40 11.40 7.50
C GLY A 47 9.55 11.95 6.67
N SER A 48 9.60 13.28 6.58
CA SER A 48 10.56 14.01 5.72
C SER A 48 11.84 14.39 6.44
N PHE A 49 11.83 14.46 7.77
CA PHE A 49 12.93 14.95 8.60
C PHE A 49 13.49 13.89 9.55
N GLY A 50 13.16 12.63 9.33
CA GLY A 50 13.59 11.55 10.20
C GLY A 50 12.84 11.54 11.55
N ARG A 51 13.55 11.14 12.60
CA ARG A 51 13.02 11.00 13.96
C ARG A 51 13.11 12.33 14.69
N ILE A 52 11.96 12.93 15.00
CA ILE A 52 11.86 14.23 15.65
C ILE A 52 11.59 14.00 17.14
N THR A 53 12.54 14.33 18.00
CA THR A 53 12.46 14.21 19.45
C THR A 53 12.37 15.59 20.12
N SER A 54 12.83 16.62 19.43
CA SER A 54 12.78 18.01 19.85
C SER A 54 12.52 18.95 18.66
N ILE A 55 12.16 20.19 18.94
CA ILE A 55 11.98 21.22 17.90
C ILE A 55 13.29 21.51 17.16
N ALA A 56 14.43 21.30 17.80
CA ALA A 56 15.74 21.50 17.19
C ALA A 56 16.07 20.50 16.07
N ASP A 57 15.36 19.37 16.01
CA ASP A 57 15.50 18.36 14.94
C ASP A 57 14.80 18.79 13.63
N LEU A 58 14.02 19.88 13.68
CA LEU A 58 13.36 20.47 12.52
C LEU A 58 14.21 21.57 11.89
N PRO A 59 14.11 21.81 10.59
CA PRO A 59 14.64 23.02 9.97
C PRO A 59 14.03 24.28 10.59
N ASP A 60 14.66 25.41 10.37
CA ASP A 60 14.14 26.70 10.79
C ASP A 60 12.75 27.01 10.18
N ASN A 61 12.03 27.91 10.83
CA ASN A 61 10.67 28.27 10.44
C ASN A 61 10.57 28.83 9.00
N ALA A 62 11.61 29.50 8.50
CA ALA A 62 11.60 30.06 7.15
C ALA A 62 11.69 28.94 6.12
N THR A 63 12.54 27.95 6.36
CA THR A 63 12.66 26.74 5.52
C THR A 63 11.36 25.94 5.50
N ILE A 64 10.74 25.68 6.67
CA ILE A 64 9.45 24.96 6.72
C ILE A 64 8.36 25.72 5.97
N LYS A 65 8.25 27.05 6.17
CA LYS A 65 7.28 27.87 5.42
C LYS A 65 7.51 27.81 3.92
N LYS A 66 8.75 27.89 3.46
CA LYS A 66 9.13 27.78 2.05
C LYS A 66 8.67 26.44 1.47
N LEU A 67 8.91 25.32 2.18
CA LEU A 67 8.49 24.00 1.74
C LEU A 67 6.96 23.85 1.67
N ILE A 68 6.23 24.41 2.64
CA ILE A 68 4.76 24.42 2.65
C ILE A 68 4.25 25.18 1.44
N VAL A 69 4.78 26.38 1.16
CA VAL A 69 4.38 27.19 0.00
C VAL A 69 4.67 26.46 -1.31
N GLN A 70 5.84 25.82 -1.44
CA GLN A 70 6.16 24.99 -2.61
C GLN A 70 5.19 23.83 -2.76
N ALA A 71 4.82 23.13 -1.69
CA ALA A 71 3.87 22.03 -1.73
C ALA A 71 2.46 22.49 -2.13
N ILE A 72 2.04 23.68 -1.68
CA ILE A 72 0.79 24.33 -2.06
C ILE A 72 0.81 24.67 -3.56
N ASP A 73 1.87 25.29 -4.06
CA ASP A 73 2.04 25.63 -5.50
C ASP A 73 1.93 24.37 -6.38
N LEU A 74 2.58 23.28 -5.97
CA LEU A 74 2.47 22.00 -6.68
C LEU A 74 1.02 21.49 -6.75
N ASN A 75 0.23 21.70 -5.69
CA ASN A 75 -1.18 21.34 -5.68
C ASN A 75 -2.02 22.27 -6.56
N GLU A 76 -1.78 23.57 -6.52
CA GLU A 76 -2.46 24.56 -7.38
C GLU A 76 -2.22 24.31 -8.86
N ARG A 77 -1.01 23.98 -9.23
CA ARG A 77 -0.61 23.62 -10.59
C ARG A 77 -1.04 22.21 -11.01
N GLY A 78 -1.67 21.46 -10.13
CA GLY A 78 -2.13 20.08 -10.42
C GLY A 78 -1.00 19.08 -10.66
N ILE A 79 0.23 19.40 -10.25
CA ILE A 79 1.39 18.53 -10.44
C ILE A 79 1.26 17.29 -9.57
N LYS A 80 1.28 16.12 -10.19
CA LYS A 80 1.19 14.80 -9.52
C LYS A 80 2.57 14.19 -9.38
N LEU A 81 2.76 13.39 -8.34
CA LEU A 81 3.95 12.55 -8.25
C LEU A 81 4.04 11.63 -9.48
N PRO A 82 5.24 11.48 -10.06
CA PRO A 82 5.44 10.48 -11.10
C PRO A 82 5.03 9.10 -10.55
N LYS A 83 4.17 8.41 -11.29
CA LYS A 83 3.85 7.02 -10.95
C LYS A 83 5.13 6.21 -11.13
N VAL A 84 5.75 5.83 -10.03
CA VAL A 84 6.82 4.83 -10.08
C VAL A 84 6.14 3.55 -10.56
N LYS A 85 6.32 3.23 -11.84
CA LYS A 85 6.00 1.89 -12.32
C LYS A 85 6.93 0.97 -11.52
N SER A 86 6.36 0.12 -10.70
CA SER A 86 7.12 -0.94 -10.06
C SER A 86 7.75 -1.78 -11.18
N THR A 87 9.04 -1.55 -11.44
CA THR A 87 9.87 -2.36 -12.35
C THR A 87 10.33 -3.66 -11.68
N VAL A 88 9.81 -3.96 -10.51
CA VAL A 88 10.00 -5.29 -9.93
C VAL A 88 9.28 -6.24 -10.87
N GLU A 89 10.04 -6.99 -11.68
CA GLU A 89 9.54 -8.16 -12.37
C GLU A 89 8.76 -8.97 -11.33
N ARG A 90 7.45 -9.05 -11.54
CA ARG A 90 6.61 -9.83 -10.63
C ARG A 90 7.06 -11.27 -10.79
N ALA A 91 7.60 -11.85 -9.72
CA ALA A 91 7.92 -13.25 -9.70
C ALA A 91 6.73 -14.04 -10.27
N GLU A 92 7.02 -15.03 -11.09
CA GLU A 92 5.99 -15.90 -11.66
C GLU A 92 5.13 -16.47 -10.53
N LEU A 93 3.82 -16.39 -10.67
CA LEU A 93 2.92 -16.86 -9.64
C LEU A 93 2.93 -18.38 -9.58
N VAL A 94 3.53 -18.94 -8.55
CA VAL A 94 3.43 -20.37 -8.28
C VAL A 94 2.04 -20.66 -7.71
N VAL A 95 1.20 -21.26 -8.55
CA VAL A 95 -0.14 -21.74 -8.14
C VAL A 95 -0.01 -23.19 -7.67
N PRO A 96 -0.48 -23.54 -6.44
CA PRO A 96 -0.43 -24.91 -5.95
C PRO A 96 -1.14 -25.89 -6.91
N ALA A 97 -0.54 -27.05 -7.17
CA ALA A 97 -1.10 -28.05 -8.06
C ALA A 97 -2.53 -28.46 -7.65
N VAL A 98 -2.75 -28.62 -6.34
CA VAL A 98 -4.06 -28.94 -5.77
C VAL A 98 -5.15 -27.90 -6.11
N LEU A 99 -4.77 -26.61 -6.23
CA LEU A 99 -5.71 -25.58 -6.67
C LEU A 99 -5.99 -25.69 -8.17
N LEU A 100 -4.98 -25.97 -8.98
CA LEU A 100 -5.15 -26.17 -10.43
C LEU A 100 -6.05 -27.36 -10.73
N GLU A 101 -5.87 -28.47 -10.01
CA GLU A 101 -6.71 -29.68 -10.13
C GLU A 101 -8.17 -29.37 -9.73
N ALA A 102 -8.38 -28.66 -8.61
CA ALA A 102 -9.71 -28.28 -8.18
C ALA A 102 -10.40 -27.32 -9.16
N LEU A 103 -9.66 -26.39 -9.77
CA LEU A 103 -10.18 -25.50 -10.81
C LEU A 103 -10.54 -26.25 -12.08
N ALA A 104 -9.80 -27.29 -12.46
CA ALA A 104 -10.13 -28.12 -13.63
C ALA A 104 -11.50 -28.80 -13.50
N GLY A 105 -11.96 -29.06 -12.28
CA GLY A 105 -13.28 -29.62 -11.98
C GLY A 105 -14.43 -28.59 -11.98
N ASN A 106 -14.19 -27.29 -12.12
CA ASN A 106 -15.22 -26.26 -12.07
C ASN A 106 -14.93 -25.12 -13.06
N VAL A 107 -15.61 -25.11 -14.19
CA VAL A 107 -15.39 -24.17 -15.29
C VAL A 107 -15.59 -22.71 -14.83
N ALA A 108 -16.67 -22.40 -14.10
CA ALA A 108 -16.96 -21.04 -13.64
C ALA A 108 -15.88 -20.51 -12.69
N ALA A 109 -15.38 -21.36 -11.78
CA ALA A 109 -14.28 -21.00 -10.89
C ALA A 109 -12.97 -20.79 -11.66
N ALA A 110 -12.68 -21.60 -12.65
CA ALA A 110 -11.50 -21.48 -13.50
C ALA A 110 -11.49 -20.16 -14.30
N GLU A 111 -12.61 -19.83 -14.96
CA GLU A 111 -12.76 -18.59 -15.72
C GLU A 111 -12.58 -17.35 -14.82
N THR A 112 -13.22 -17.34 -13.64
CA THR A 112 -13.06 -16.28 -12.67
C THR A 112 -11.60 -16.16 -12.22
N PHE A 113 -10.95 -17.27 -11.86
CA PHE A 113 -9.54 -17.25 -11.45
C PHE A 113 -8.64 -16.73 -12.57
N GLN A 114 -8.87 -17.13 -13.81
CA GLN A 114 -8.09 -16.65 -14.97
C GLN A 114 -8.28 -15.16 -15.22
N SER A 115 -9.49 -14.63 -15.07
CA SER A 115 -9.79 -13.21 -15.27
C SER A 115 -9.18 -12.29 -14.19
N PHE A 116 -8.87 -12.83 -13.01
CA PHE A 116 -8.36 -12.04 -11.90
C PHE A 116 -6.96 -11.48 -12.15
N PRO A 117 -6.68 -10.25 -11.68
CA PRO A 117 -5.33 -9.70 -11.68
C PRO A 117 -4.41 -10.52 -10.77
N TYR A 118 -3.10 -10.41 -11.01
CA TYR A 118 -2.05 -11.14 -10.27
C TYR A 118 -2.24 -11.13 -8.75
N SER A 119 -2.61 -9.98 -8.17
CA SER A 119 -2.80 -9.85 -6.71
C SER A 119 -3.89 -10.79 -6.19
N LYS A 120 -5.07 -10.81 -6.83
CA LYS A 120 -6.19 -11.67 -6.42
C LYS A 120 -5.88 -13.15 -6.60
N LYS A 121 -5.17 -13.51 -7.68
CA LYS A 121 -4.67 -14.88 -7.87
C LYS A 121 -3.69 -15.29 -6.78
N LYS A 122 -2.75 -14.40 -6.44
CA LYS A 122 -1.76 -14.62 -5.39
C LYS A 122 -2.42 -14.84 -4.02
N ASP A 123 -3.46 -14.06 -3.69
CA ASP A 123 -4.16 -14.19 -2.42
C ASP A 123 -4.75 -15.59 -2.22
N TYR A 124 -5.34 -16.19 -3.26
CA TYR A 124 -5.82 -17.56 -3.22
C TYR A 124 -4.68 -18.57 -3.13
N ALA A 125 -3.66 -18.44 -3.98
CA ALA A 125 -2.52 -19.35 -4.00
C ALA A 125 -1.80 -19.40 -2.65
N VAL A 126 -1.49 -18.25 -2.07
CA VAL A 126 -0.84 -18.15 -0.77
C VAL A 126 -1.72 -18.72 0.34
N TRP A 127 -3.01 -18.37 0.36
CA TRP A 127 -3.94 -18.86 1.39
C TRP A 127 -4.04 -20.39 1.42
N ILE A 128 -4.01 -21.04 0.26
CA ILE A 128 -4.05 -22.51 0.16
C ILE A 128 -2.69 -23.09 0.57
N SER A 129 -1.58 -22.50 0.10
CA SER A 129 -0.22 -22.96 0.43
C SER A 129 0.11 -22.86 1.93
N GLU A 130 -0.42 -21.87 2.63
CA GLU A 130 -0.20 -21.66 4.08
C GLU A 130 -1.01 -22.62 4.96
N ALA A 131 -1.79 -23.52 4.41
CA ALA A 131 -2.50 -24.52 5.20
C ALA A 131 -1.52 -25.54 5.78
N LYS A 132 -1.42 -25.58 7.13
CA LYS A 132 -0.48 -26.46 7.84
C LYS A 132 -0.88 -27.93 7.84
N GLY A 133 -2.13 -28.25 7.59
CA GLY A 133 -2.64 -29.63 7.59
C GLY A 133 -3.60 -29.88 6.43
N ASP A 134 -3.69 -31.14 6.00
CA ASP A 134 -4.47 -31.56 4.84
C ASP A 134 -5.95 -31.20 4.98
N ALA A 135 -6.56 -31.50 6.12
CA ALA A 135 -7.96 -31.15 6.37
C ALA A 135 -8.25 -29.66 6.27
N THR A 136 -7.29 -28.79 6.68
CA THR A 136 -7.42 -27.34 6.54
C THR A 136 -7.28 -26.94 5.06
N ARG A 137 -6.35 -27.56 4.35
CA ARG A 137 -6.13 -27.29 2.92
C ARG A 137 -7.38 -27.67 2.11
N ASP A 138 -7.95 -28.84 2.37
CA ASP A 138 -9.14 -29.31 1.64
C ASP A 138 -10.35 -28.40 1.90
N LYS A 139 -10.56 -27.98 3.15
CA LYS A 139 -11.59 -26.99 3.48
C LYS A 139 -11.37 -25.65 2.76
N ARG A 140 -10.12 -25.18 2.70
CA ARG A 140 -9.78 -23.93 1.98
C ARG A 140 -10.00 -24.08 0.47
N LEU A 141 -9.68 -25.24 -0.11
CA LEU A 141 -9.93 -25.53 -1.52
C LEU A 141 -11.43 -25.49 -1.84
N THR A 142 -12.25 -26.22 -1.08
CA THR A 142 -13.70 -26.21 -1.25
C THR A 142 -14.26 -24.79 -1.22
N THR A 143 -13.89 -24.03 -0.18
CA THR A 143 -14.32 -22.63 -0.04
C THR A 143 -13.80 -21.75 -1.18
N ALA A 144 -12.57 -21.98 -1.66
CA ALA A 144 -12.01 -21.22 -2.79
C ALA A 144 -12.80 -21.45 -4.07
N ILE A 145 -13.14 -22.69 -4.38
CA ILE A 145 -13.92 -23.04 -5.57
C ILE A 145 -15.34 -22.45 -5.50
N GLU A 146 -16.01 -22.52 -4.35
CA GLU A 146 -17.30 -21.88 -4.13
C GLU A 146 -17.24 -20.35 -4.39
N TRP A 147 -16.28 -19.67 -3.77
CA TRP A 147 -16.16 -18.22 -3.93
C TRP A 147 -15.77 -17.80 -5.35
N LEU A 148 -14.88 -18.56 -5.97
CA LEU A 148 -14.48 -18.31 -7.36
C LEU A 148 -15.65 -18.55 -8.33
N ALA A 149 -16.46 -19.60 -8.14
CA ALA A 149 -17.65 -19.84 -8.94
C ALA A 149 -18.68 -18.71 -8.83
N GLU A 150 -18.71 -18.02 -7.67
CA GLU A 150 -19.54 -16.82 -7.43
C GLU A 150 -18.86 -15.50 -7.89
N GLY A 151 -17.69 -15.53 -8.51
CA GLY A 151 -16.95 -14.33 -8.95
C GLY A 151 -16.27 -13.55 -7.82
N LYS A 152 -16.15 -14.11 -6.63
CA LYS A 152 -15.65 -13.44 -5.42
C LYS A 152 -14.13 -13.52 -5.30
N ALA A 153 -13.49 -12.43 -4.89
CA ALA A 153 -12.10 -12.42 -4.49
C ALA A 153 -11.92 -13.03 -3.09
N ARG A 154 -10.70 -13.52 -2.74
CA ARG A 154 -10.41 -14.10 -1.42
C ARG A 154 -10.81 -13.18 -0.26
N ASN A 155 -10.64 -11.88 -0.41
CA ASN A 155 -10.89 -10.86 0.61
C ASN A 155 -12.20 -10.08 0.38
N TRP A 156 -13.15 -10.63 -0.38
CA TRP A 156 -14.39 -9.96 -0.81
C TRP A 156 -15.19 -9.32 0.32
N LYS A 157 -15.15 -9.89 1.53
CA LYS A 157 -15.84 -9.37 2.71
C LYS A 157 -15.33 -8.00 3.17
N TYR A 158 -14.11 -7.63 2.78
CA TYR A 158 -13.41 -6.40 3.19
C TYR A 158 -13.25 -5.40 2.04
N GLU A 159 -13.74 -5.70 0.84
CA GLU A 159 -13.59 -4.81 -0.33
C GLU A 159 -14.45 -3.54 -0.24
N ASN A 160 -15.46 -3.50 0.64
CA ASN A 160 -16.39 -2.39 0.82
C ASN A 160 -16.38 -1.78 2.24
N CYS A 161 -15.29 -1.95 2.99
CA CYS A 161 -15.13 -1.33 4.30
C CYS A 161 -14.34 -0.03 4.24
#